data_5e910c56580ffedb1760ebf10740fdef
#
_entry.id   5e910c56580ffedb1760ebf10740fdef
#
_cell.length_a   1.000
_cell.length_b   1.000
_cell.length_c   1.000
_cell.angle_alpha   90.00
_cell.angle_beta   90.00
_cell.angle_gamma   90.00
#
_symmetry.space_group_name_H-M   'P 1'
#
loop_
_entity.id
_entity.type
_entity.pdbx_description
1 polymer ?
#
loop_
_entity_poly.entity_id
_entity_poly.type
_entity_poly.pdbx_seq_one_letter_code
_entity_poly.pdbx_strand_id
1 'polypeptide(L)'
;MKCFSIVYQHDSMLCGVACLKMICKYFGREYSSDSLSKLCFATTEGVSMLGINETAKTLGIETVCAKATPKELCETPLPCILHWNQNHFVVLYKVKKGKKFYVADPGKGKTTYNLEDFKQHWISTRSNGEDKGIAMFFETTPAFFTYQMEGEENKKEQRSFKFLLGYFKKYRKAFSWIVLGLLMGSMLQLVLPFLTQSIVDVGIKNQDIGFIWLILLGQLMLTVSRTVIDFARRWC
;
A
#
# COMPACT_ATOMS: atom_id res chain seq x y z
N MET A 1 29.91 -3.61 8.21
CA MET A 1 28.90 -4.24 7.34
C MET A 1 27.70 -3.31 7.28
N LYS A 2 27.31 -2.83 6.09
CA LYS A 2 26.06 -2.05 5.94
C LYS A 2 24.87 -2.92 6.34
N CYS A 3 24.01 -2.43 7.23
CA CYS A 3 22.78 -3.13 7.61
C CYS A 3 21.82 -3.06 6.42
N PHE A 4 21.39 -4.20 5.87
CA PHE A 4 20.42 -4.23 4.78
C PHE A 4 19.06 -3.76 5.30
N SER A 5 18.49 -2.72 4.71
CA SER A 5 17.19 -2.18 5.11
C SER A 5 16.07 -2.79 4.27
N ILE A 6 15.00 -3.22 4.93
CA ILE A 6 13.82 -3.74 4.24
C ILE A 6 12.88 -2.59 3.85
N VAL A 7 12.21 -2.76 2.71
CA VAL A 7 11.09 -1.92 2.26
C VAL A 7 9.89 -2.82 2.09
N TYR A 8 8.78 -2.49 2.77
CA TYR A 8 7.53 -3.23 2.63
C TYR A 8 6.75 -2.74 1.43
N GLN A 9 6.11 -3.68 0.72
CA GLN A 9 5.18 -3.34 -0.34
C GLN A 9 3.86 -2.83 0.25
N HIS A 10 3.24 -1.85 -0.41
CA HIS A 10 1.91 -1.36 -0.04
C HIS A 10 0.80 -2.13 -0.75
N ASP A 11 1.13 -2.74 -1.88
CA ASP A 11 0.25 -3.55 -2.70
C ASP A 11 1.00 -4.83 -3.10
N SER A 12 0.29 -5.95 -3.19
CA SER A 12 0.82 -7.25 -3.60
C SER A 12 1.49 -7.23 -4.97
N MET A 13 1.03 -6.34 -5.86
CA MET A 13 1.55 -6.19 -7.23
C MET A 13 2.87 -5.41 -7.31
N LEU A 14 3.27 -4.73 -6.23
CA LEU A 14 4.47 -3.88 -6.20
C LEU A 14 5.70 -4.55 -5.58
N CYS A 15 5.73 -5.88 -5.48
CA CYS A 15 6.87 -6.62 -4.91
C CYS A 15 8.18 -6.31 -5.66
N GLY A 16 8.17 -6.27 -7.00
CA GLY A 16 9.35 -5.94 -7.81
C GLY A 16 9.86 -4.52 -7.60
N VAL A 17 8.96 -3.55 -7.49
CA VAL A 17 9.29 -2.15 -7.18
C VAL A 17 9.94 -2.03 -5.81
N ALA A 18 9.38 -2.70 -4.80
CA ALA A 18 9.94 -2.71 -3.45
C ALA A 18 11.32 -3.37 -3.40
N CYS A 19 11.52 -4.45 -4.17
CA CYS A 19 12.83 -5.09 -4.33
C CYS A 19 13.85 -4.14 -4.96
N LEU A 20 13.51 -3.48 -6.08
CA LEU A 20 14.40 -2.52 -6.72
C LEU A 20 14.73 -1.34 -5.79
N LYS A 21 13.75 -0.83 -5.05
CA LYS A 21 13.96 0.22 -4.03
C LYS A 21 14.94 -0.23 -2.95
N MET A 22 14.87 -1.49 -2.48
CA MET A 22 15.84 -2.06 -1.53
C MET A 22 17.26 -2.11 -2.11
N ILE A 23 17.40 -2.49 -3.38
CA ILE A 23 18.67 -2.51 -4.11
C ILE A 23 19.26 -1.10 -4.22
N CYS A 24 18.47 -0.11 -4.68
CA CYS A 24 18.92 1.28 -4.79
C CYS A 24 19.37 1.82 -3.42
N LYS A 25 18.60 1.54 -2.37
CA LYS A 25 18.92 1.96 -0.99
C LYS A 25 20.22 1.30 -0.47
N TYR A 26 20.47 0.05 -0.82
CA TYR A 26 21.73 -0.63 -0.49
C TYR A 26 22.94 0.04 -1.14
N PHE A 27 22.80 0.48 -2.40
CA PHE A 27 23.84 1.21 -3.12
C PHE A 27 23.94 2.70 -2.72
N GLY A 28 23.06 3.19 -1.85
CA GLY A 28 23.17 4.51 -1.23
C GLY A 28 22.28 5.58 -1.82
N ARG A 29 21.30 5.22 -2.66
CA ARG A 29 20.29 6.15 -3.16
C ARG A 29 18.87 5.69 -2.80
N GLU A 30 18.03 6.64 -2.44
CA GLU A 30 16.66 6.38 -2.03
C GLU A 30 15.70 7.05 -3.03
N TYR A 31 14.85 6.25 -3.65
CA TYR A 31 13.83 6.69 -4.60
C TYR A 31 12.44 6.48 -4.02
N SER A 32 11.46 7.30 -4.46
CA SER A 32 10.08 7.10 -4.05
C SER A 32 9.48 5.86 -4.71
N SER A 33 8.57 5.17 -4.01
CA SER A 33 7.90 4.00 -4.57
C SER A 33 7.06 4.36 -5.79
N ASP A 34 6.44 5.55 -5.78
CA ASP A 34 5.61 6.07 -6.88
C ASP A 34 6.44 6.34 -8.14
N SER A 35 7.62 6.95 -7.98
CA SER A 35 8.52 7.22 -9.11
C SER A 35 9.05 5.94 -9.73
N LEU A 36 9.48 4.97 -8.90
CA LEU A 36 9.93 3.66 -9.39
C LEU A 36 8.79 2.86 -10.03
N SER A 37 7.58 2.92 -9.48
CA SER A 37 6.42 2.22 -10.04
C SER A 37 6.09 2.71 -11.46
N LYS A 38 6.15 4.01 -11.70
CA LYS A 38 5.94 4.60 -13.03
C LYS A 38 7.01 4.16 -14.02
N LEU A 39 8.27 4.17 -13.62
CA LEU A 39 9.39 3.73 -14.47
C LEU A 39 9.38 2.22 -14.76
N CYS A 40 8.96 1.41 -13.78
CA CYS A 40 8.83 -0.04 -13.95
C CYS A 40 7.62 -0.45 -14.81
N PHE A 41 6.82 0.50 -15.31
CA PHE A 41 5.56 0.22 -16.01
C PHE A 41 4.67 -0.75 -15.22
N ALA A 42 4.53 -0.48 -13.91
CA ALA A 42 3.73 -1.31 -13.02
C ALA A 42 2.26 -1.33 -13.49
N THR A 43 1.75 -2.52 -13.73
CA THR A 43 0.36 -2.78 -14.14
C THR A 43 -0.43 -3.37 -12.99
N THR A 44 -1.72 -3.58 -13.19
CA THR A 44 -2.59 -4.31 -12.25
C THR A 44 -2.18 -5.77 -12.04
N GLU A 45 -1.37 -6.33 -12.94
CA GLU A 45 -0.83 -7.70 -12.85
C GLU A 45 0.54 -7.76 -12.17
N GLY A 46 1.13 -6.60 -11.86
CA GLY A 46 2.43 -6.48 -11.21
C GLY A 46 3.51 -5.88 -12.11
N VAL A 47 4.76 -6.17 -11.78
CA VAL A 47 5.95 -5.71 -12.49
C VAL A 47 6.70 -6.90 -13.06
N SER A 48 7.04 -6.84 -14.35
CA SER A 48 7.84 -7.87 -14.99
C SER A 48 9.34 -7.74 -14.66
N MET A 49 10.08 -8.86 -14.76
CA MET A 49 11.53 -8.84 -14.64
C MET A 49 12.18 -7.89 -15.66
N LEU A 50 11.60 -7.78 -16.87
CA LEU A 50 12.05 -6.85 -17.89
C LEU A 50 11.86 -5.40 -17.45
N GLY A 51 10.70 -5.05 -16.89
CA GLY A 51 10.44 -3.71 -16.37
C GLY A 51 11.40 -3.29 -15.26
N ILE A 52 11.76 -4.23 -14.37
CA ILE A 52 12.79 -3.99 -13.34
C ILE A 52 14.16 -3.76 -14.01
N ASN A 53 14.51 -4.56 -15.01
CA ASN A 53 15.77 -4.44 -15.75
C ASN A 53 15.91 -3.09 -16.46
N GLU A 54 14.89 -2.68 -17.21
CA GLU A 54 14.88 -1.40 -17.94
C GLU A 54 14.96 -0.21 -16.99
N THR A 55 14.20 -0.27 -15.89
CA THR A 55 14.26 0.76 -14.87
C THR A 55 15.63 0.84 -14.22
N ALA A 56 16.22 -0.29 -13.85
CA ALA A 56 17.57 -0.32 -13.29
C ALA A 56 18.60 0.31 -14.24
N LYS A 57 18.55 -0.01 -15.55
CA LYS A 57 19.41 0.61 -16.58
C LYS A 57 19.18 2.12 -16.68
N THR A 58 17.92 2.57 -16.68
CA THR A 58 17.59 4.01 -16.68
C THR A 58 18.20 4.72 -15.48
N LEU A 59 18.22 4.07 -14.32
CA LEU A 59 18.84 4.59 -13.10
C LEU A 59 20.38 4.53 -13.11
N GLY A 60 21.01 3.97 -14.15
CA GLY A 60 22.45 3.79 -14.22
C GLY A 60 22.96 2.57 -13.45
N ILE A 61 22.14 1.53 -13.32
CA ILE A 61 22.53 0.24 -12.74
C ILE A 61 22.53 -0.79 -13.86
N GLU A 62 23.67 -1.42 -14.11
CA GLU A 62 23.75 -2.57 -15.01
C GLU A 62 23.17 -3.80 -14.32
N THR A 63 22.49 -4.63 -15.12
CA THR A 63 21.80 -5.80 -14.60
C THR A 63 22.07 -7.01 -15.47
N VAL A 64 22.23 -8.16 -14.83
CA VAL A 64 22.35 -9.46 -15.48
C VAL A 64 21.29 -10.39 -14.93
N CYS A 65 20.39 -10.86 -15.81
CA CYS A 65 19.42 -11.89 -15.46
C CYS A 65 19.96 -13.24 -15.89
N ALA A 66 20.11 -14.16 -14.94
CA ALA A 66 20.67 -15.48 -15.22
C ALA A 66 19.88 -16.58 -14.49
N LYS A 67 19.92 -17.79 -15.08
CA LYS A 67 19.53 -19.02 -14.39
C LYS A 67 20.74 -19.54 -13.65
N ALA A 68 20.68 -19.59 -12.33
CA ALA A 68 21.80 -20.00 -11.49
C ALA A 68 21.44 -21.20 -10.60
N THR A 69 22.43 -21.95 -10.22
CA THR A 69 22.33 -22.98 -9.18
C THR A 69 22.53 -22.36 -7.81
N PRO A 70 22.10 -23.00 -6.72
CA PRO A 70 22.34 -22.50 -5.36
C PRO A 70 23.84 -22.38 -5.02
N LYS A 71 24.71 -23.14 -5.67
CA LYS A 71 26.16 -23.04 -5.51
C LYS A 71 26.72 -21.77 -6.15
N GLU A 72 26.38 -21.52 -7.41
CA GLU A 72 26.76 -20.31 -8.15
C GLU A 72 26.27 -19.05 -7.43
N LEU A 73 25.05 -19.09 -6.85
CA LEU A 73 24.50 -17.98 -6.11
C LEU A 73 25.30 -17.62 -4.83
N CYS A 74 26.05 -18.57 -4.29
CA CYS A 74 26.93 -18.32 -3.14
C CYS A 74 28.22 -17.56 -3.53
N GLU A 75 28.61 -17.62 -4.79
CA GLU A 75 29.85 -17.03 -5.33
C GLU A 75 29.61 -15.69 -6.01
N THR A 76 28.34 -15.36 -6.28
CA THR A 76 27.96 -14.11 -6.95
C THR A 76 27.85 -12.94 -6.00
N PRO A 77 28.04 -11.70 -6.48
CA PRO A 77 27.88 -10.50 -5.67
C PRO A 77 26.43 -10.33 -5.21
N LEU A 78 26.26 -10.01 -3.92
CA LEU A 78 24.97 -9.72 -3.30
C LEU A 78 24.85 -8.23 -2.96
N PRO A 79 23.65 -7.65 -2.95
CA PRO A 79 22.33 -8.31 -3.05
C PRO A 79 21.87 -8.56 -4.49
N CYS A 80 20.99 -9.56 -4.66
CA CYS A 80 20.34 -9.86 -5.92
C CYS A 80 18.83 -10.04 -5.75
N ILE A 81 18.04 -9.81 -6.80
CA ILE A 81 16.59 -10.10 -6.83
C ILE A 81 16.37 -11.52 -7.33
N LEU A 82 15.53 -12.27 -6.63
CA LEU A 82 15.16 -13.63 -6.98
C LEU A 82 13.71 -13.70 -7.41
N HIS A 83 13.41 -14.51 -8.42
CA HIS A 83 12.05 -14.89 -8.79
C HIS A 83 11.59 -16.02 -7.88
N TRP A 84 10.63 -15.73 -7.02
CA TRP A 84 10.22 -16.56 -5.89
C TRP A 84 8.83 -17.14 -6.11
N ASN A 85 8.65 -18.43 -5.88
CA ASN A 85 7.38 -19.14 -6.10
C ASN A 85 6.74 -18.87 -7.47
N GLN A 86 7.54 -18.51 -8.48
CA GLN A 86 7.13 -18.21 -9.86
C GLN A 86 6.20 -16.99 -10.06
N ASN A 87 5.82 -16.30 -9.01
CA ASN A 87 4.90 -15.16 -9.05
C ASN A 87 5.28 -13.99 -8.13
N HIS A 88 6.43 -14.06 -7.46
CA HIS A 88 6.84 -13.08 -6.48
C HIS A 88 8.31 -12.70 -6.63
N PHE A 89 8.70 -11.51 -6.18
CA PHE A 89 10.08 -11.05 -6.14
C PHE A 89 10.54 -10.83 -4.71
N VAL A 90 11.74 -11.30 -4.40
CA VAL A 90 12.40 -11.12 -3.11
C VAL A 90 13.87 -10.76 -3.31
N VAL A 91 14.50 -10.19 -2.29
CA VAL A 91 15.93 -9.85 -2.33
C VAL A 91 16.73 -10.82 -1.47
N LEU A 92 17.69 -11.51 -2.06
CA LEU A 92 18.71 -12.23 -1.32
C LEU A 92 19.85 -11.26 -1.01
N TYR A 93 20.06 -10.97 0.28
CA TYR A 93 21.05 -9.97 0.70
C TYR A 93 22.27 -10.54 1.41
N LYS A 94 22.23 -11.82 1.81
CA LYS A 94 23.34 -12.49 2.48
C LYS A 94 23.22 -14.00 2.38
N VAL A 95 24.34 -14.67 2.17
CA VAL A 95 24.49 -16.14 2.30
C VAL A 95 25.56 -16.45 3.35
N LYS A 96 25.34 -17.41 4.20
CA LYS A 96 26.29 -17.83 5.21
C LYS A 96 26.66 -19.31 5.02
N LYS A 97 27.93 -19.55 4.66
CA LYS A 97 28.53 -20.89 4.46
C LYS A 97 27.73 -21.81 3.50
N GLY A 98 27.02 -21.24 2.51
CA GLY A 98 26.18 -22.02 1.60
C GLY A 98 25.01 -22.78 2.23
N LYS A 99 24.74 -22.58 3.55
CA LYS A 99 23.71 -23.31 4.30
C LYS A 99 22.54 -22.43 4.75
N LYS A 100 22.76 -21.14 4.92
CA LYS A 100 21.71 -20.19 5.36
C LYS A 100 21.60 -19.04 4.39
N PHE A 101 20.38 -18.84 3.88
CA PHE A 101 20.03 -17.82 2.90
C PHE A 101 19.15 -16.76 3.57
N TYR A 102 19.62 -15.53 3.59
CA TYR A 102 18.92 -14.40 4.21
C TYR A 102 18.18 -13.63 3.14
N VAL A 103 16.88 -13.72 3.18
CA VAL A 103 15.97 -13.14 2.18
C VAL A 103 15.19 -12.00 2.80
N ALA A 104 15.08 -10.90 2.09
CA ALA A 104 14.18 -9.79 2.41
C ALA A 104 12.98 -9.88 1.47
N ASP A 105 11.85 -10.29 2.02
CA ASP A 105 10.58 -10.39 1.33
C ASP A 105 9.75 -9.12 1.58
N PRO A 106 9.37 -8.36 0.54
CA PRO A 106 8.57 -7.14 0.70
C PRO A 106 7.23 -7.37 1.39
N GLY A 107 6.67 -8.58 1.32
CA GLY A 107 5.39 -8.93 1.95
C GLY A 107 5.51 -9.46 3.37
N LYS A 108 6.61 -10.18 3.68
CA LYS A 108 6.76 -10.91 4.96
C LYS A 108 7.83 -10.35 5.87
N GLY A 109 8.78 -9.62 5.32
CA GLY A 109 9.92 -9.12 6.10
C GLY A 109 11.21 -9.91 5.87
N LYS A 110 12.17 -9.82 6.80
CA LYS A 110 13.44 -10.56 6.73
C LYS A 110 13.25 -11.98 7.21
N THR A 111 13.56 -12.93 6.35
CA THR A 111 13.44 -14.37 6.64
C THR A 111 14.77 -15.07 6.40
N THR A 112 15.01 -16.18 7.08
CA THR A 112 16.19 -17.00 6.88
C THR A 112 15.76 -18.40 6.52
N TYR A 113 16.26 -18.90 5.41
CA TYR A 113 15.97 -20.24 4.89
C TYR A 113 17.19 -21.14 5.01
N ASN A 114 16.98 -22.42 5.22
CA ASN A 114 17.99 -23.44 5.00
C ASN A 114 18.09 -23.75 3.47
N LEU A 115 19.03 -24.58 3.06
CA LEU A 115 19.24 -24.87 1.65
C LEU A 115 18.05 -25.60 1.01
N GLU A 116 17.40 -26.50 1.72
CA GLU A 116 16.27 -27.30 1.20
C GLU A 116 15.03 -26.45 1.02
N ASP A 117 14.64 -25.68 2.03
CA ASP A 117 13.51 -24.77 1.97
C ASP A 117 13.74 -23.67 0.92
N PHE A 118 14.97 -23.14 0.83
CA PHE A 118 15.34 -22.16 -0.18
C PHE A 118 15.15 -22.71 -1.60
N LYS A 119 15.62 -23.92 -1.85
CA LYS A 119 15.44 -24.60 -3.14
C LYS A 119 13.98 -24.78 -3.50
N GLN A 120 13.16 -25.20 -2.56
CA GLN A 120 11.74 -25.45 -2.77
C GLN A 120 10.99 -24.20 -3.27
N HIS A 121 11.39 -23.02 -2.79
CA HIS A 121 10.77 -21.76 -3.18
C HIS A 121 11.38 -21.09 -4.41
N TRP A 122 12.70 -21.27 -4.63
CA TRP A 122 13.41 -20.51 -5.65
C TRP A 122 13.60 -21.27 -6.97
N ILE A 123 13.77 -22.58 -6.94
CA ILE A 123 14.00 -23.36 -8.15
C ILE A 123 12.74 -23.37 -9.00
N SER A 124 12.91 -22.95 -10.25
CA SER A 124 11.83 -22.85 -11.23
C SER A 124 12.03 -23.73 -12.44
N THR A 125 13.23 -24.26 -12.66
CA THR A 125 13.56 -25.06 -13.86
C THR A 125 14.66 -26.06 -13.57
N ARG A 126 14.71 -27.12 -14.36
CA ARG A 126 15.80 -28.09 -14.36
C ARG A 126 16.44 -28.09 -15.73
N SER A 127 17.74 -27.82 -15.78
CA SER A 127 18.51 -27.76 -17.02
C SER A 127 19.83 -28.49 -16.85
N ASN A 128 20.17 -29.36 -17.79
CA ASN A 128 21.37 -30.19 -17.76
C ASN A 128 21.51 -31.06 -16.49
N GLY A 129 20.39 -31.53 -15.95
CA GLY A 129 20.38 -32.35 -14.73
C GLY A 129 20.52 -31.54 -13.43
N GLU A 130 20.67 -30.23 -13.49
CA GLU A 130 20.81 -29.34 -12.34
C GLU A 130 19.55 -28.51 -12.09
N ASP A 131 19.25 -28.31 -10.82
CA ASP A 131 18.15 -27.46 -10.37
C ASP A 131 18.56 -25.98 -10.40
N LYS A 132 17.86 -25.16 -11.19
CA LYS A 132 18.18 -23.74 -11.39
C LYS A 132 16.99 -22.84 -11.09
N GLY A 133 17.29 -21.69 -10.49
CA GLY A 133 16.35 -20.60 -10.29
C GLY A 133 16.78 -19.33 -11.01
N ILE A 134 15.85 -18.39 -11.17
CA ILE A 134 16.12 -17.12 -11.85
C ILE A 134 16.57 -16.08 -10.81
N ALA A 135 17.70 -15.43 -11.11
CA ALA A 135 18.25 -14.34 -10.31
C ALA A 135 18.62 -13.15 -11.19
N MET A 136 18.46 -11.95 -10.67
CA MET A 136 18.89 -10.69 -11.28
C MET A 136 19.96 -10.06 -10.39
N PHE A 137 21.13 -9.88 -10.96
CA PHE A 137 22.30 -9.26 -10.32
C PHE A 137 22.42 -7.81 -10.74
N PHE A 138 23.05 -6.99 -9.89
CA PHE A 138 23.10 -5.54 -10.05
C PHE A 138 24.53 -5.05 -9.85
N GLU A 139 24.99 -4.18 -10.76
CA GLU A 139 26.25 -3.47 -10.66
C GLU A 139 26.02 -1.99 -10.93
N THR A 140 26.51 -1.11 -10.05
CA THR A 140 26.33 0.33 -10.19
C THR A 140 27.36 0.93 -11.12
N THR A 141 26.90 1.78 -12.04
CA THR A 141 27.78 2.62 -12.87
C THR A 141 27.93 4.02 -12.23
N PRO A 142 28.93 4.82 -12.66
CA PRO A 142 29.04 6.21 -12.22
C PRO A 142 27.77 7.04 -12.49
N ALA A 143 27.03 6.70 -13.56
CA ALA A 143 25.76 7.35 -13.90
C ALA A 143 24.69 7.19 -12.80
N PHE A 144 24.70 6.08 -12.06
CA PHE A 144 23.78 5.88 -10.94
C PHE A 144 23.86 6.97 -9.89
N PHE A 145 25.04 7.51 -9.61
CA PHE A 145 25.23 8.53 -8.59
C PHE A 145 24.94 9.96 -9.09
N THR A 146 24.94 10.16 -10.41
CA THR A 146 24.66 11.47 -11.04
C THR A 146 23.24 11.61 -11.55
N TYR A 147 22.51 10.50 -11.75
CA TYR A 147 21.14 10.51 -12.24
C TYR A 147 20.22 11.20 -11.27
N GLN A 148 19.54 12.26 -11.71
CA GLN A 148 18.48 12.94 -10.97
C GLN A 148 17.15 12.64 -11.65
N MET A 149 16.22 12.03 -10.93
CA MET A 149 14.84 11.92 -11.39
C MET A 149 14.18 13.31 -11.37
N GLU A 150 13.63 13.74 -12.50
CA GLU A 150 12.80 14.93 -12.56
C GLU A 150 11.60 14.76 -11.59
N GLY A 151 11.55 15.62 -10.56
CA GLY A 151 10.49 15.61 -9.54
C GLY A 151 10.85 14.98 -8.19
N GLU A 152 12.05 14.46 -8.00
CA GLU A 152 12.58 14.10 -6.67
C GLU A 152 13.29 15.28 -6.00
N GLU A 153 12.58 16.36 -5.76
CA GLU A 153 12.89 17.16 -4.58
C GLU A 153 12.61 16.30 -3.34
N ASN A 154 13.65 16.09 -2.53
CA ASN A 154 13.70 15.40 -1.25
C ASN A 154 12.36 15.42 -0.45
N LYS A 155 11.33 14.76 -0.94
CA LYS A 155 10.18 14.40 -0.14
C LYS A 155 10.57 13.12 0.58
N LYS A 156 11.32 13.29 1.72
CA LYS A 156 11.16 12.32 2.81
C LYS A 156 9.67 11.99 2.83
N GLU A 157 9.31 10.73 2.65
CA GLU A 157 7.99 10.22 2.99
C GLU A 157 7.74 10.56 4.46
N GLN A 158 7.46 11.82 4.72
CA GLN A 158 6.77 12.19 5.91
C GLN A 158 5.39 11.59 5.70
N ARG A 159 5.15 10.43 6.30
CA ARG A 159 3.85 9.97 6.75
C ARG A 159 3.29 11.07 7.67
N SER A 160 3.02 12.21 7.10
CA SER A 160 2.62 13.37 7.85
C SER A 160 1.12 13.47 7.70
N PHE A 161 0.43 13.53 8.82
CA PHE A 161 -0.95 14.04 8.92
C PHE A 161 -1.16 15.32 8.10
N LYS A 162 -0.09 16.05 7.74
CA LYS A 162 -0.09 17.17 6.78
C LYS A 162 -0.58 16.78 5.38
N PHE A 163 -0.35 15.55 4.91
CA PHE A 163 -0.86 15.10 3.61
C PHE A 163 -2.40 14.97 3.65
N LEU A 164 -2.94 14.41 4.72
CA LEU A 164 -4.38 14.36 4.97
C LEU A 164 -4.97 15.77 5.09
N LEU A 165 -4.32 16.69 5.81
CA LEU A 165 -4.75 18.09 5.92
C LEU A 165 -4.74 18.81 4.56
N GLY A 166 -3.83 18.48 3.65
CA GLY A 166 -3.82 19.00 2.27
C GLY A 166 -5.05 18.57 1.47
N TYR A 167 -5.48 17.33 1.62
CA TYR A 167 -6.72 16.81 1.02
C TYR A 167 -7.96 17.49 1.59
N PHE A 168 -8.02 17.70 2.91
CA PHE A 168 -9.10 18.45 3.56
C PHE A 168 -9.22 19.89 3.04
N LYS A 169 -8.10 20.55 2.76
CA LYS A 169 -8.09 21.91 2.23
C LYS A 169 -8.66 21.97 0.80
N LYS A 170 -8.42 20.95 -0.03
CA LYS A 170 -8.91 20.86 -1.41
C LYS A 170 -10.42 20.61 -1.49
N TYR A 171 -10.97 19.82 -0.56
CA TYR A 171 -12.37 19.41 -0.54
C TYR A 171 -13.19 20.06 0.59
N ARG A 172 -12.76 21.21 1.10
CA ARG A 172 -13.41 21.92 2.24
C ARG A 172 -14.91 22.09 2.07
N LYS A 173 -15.39 22.40 0.87
CA LYS A 173 -16.84 22.59 0.59
C LYS A 173 -17.62 21.28 0.77
N ALA A 174 -17.18 20.18 0.17
CA ALA A 174 -17.83 18.89 0.29
C ALA A 174 -17.82 18.38 1.73
N PHE A 175 -16.69 18.52 2.42
CA PHE A 175 -16.56 18.14 3.84
C PHE A 175 -17.46 18.98 4.75
N SER A 176 -17.54 20.28 4.51
CA SER A 176 -18.46 21.19 5.25
C SER A 176 -19.93 20.77 5.08
N TRP A 177 -20.36 20.38 3.89
CA TRP A 177 -21.73 19.90 3.64
C TRP A 177 -22.02 18.58 4.38
N ILE A 178 -21.05 17.66 4.41
CA ILE A 178 -21.19 16.39 5.14
C ILE A 178 -21.29 16.64 6.66
N VAL A 179 -20.43 17.50 7.21
CA VAL A 179 -20.43 17.85 8.63
C VAL A 179 -21.73 18.56 9.01
N LEU A 180 -22.18 19.51 8.18
CA LEU A 180 -23.44 20.23 8.41
C LEU A 180 -24.63 19.27 8.40
N GLY A 181 -24.68 18.33 7.43
CA GLY A 181 -25.72 17.30 7.37
C GLY A 181 -25.73 16.36 8.58
N LEU A 182 -24.55 16.00 9.08
CA LEU A 182 -24.43 15.21 10.32
C LEU A 182 -24.96 15.98 11.55
N LEU A 183 -24.59 17.25 11.70
CA LEU A 183 -25.04 18.09 12.80
C LEU A 183 -26.56 18.29 12.76
N MET A 184 -27.13 18.61 11.59
CA MET A 184 -28.57 18.74 11.46
C MET A 184 -29.32 17.44 11.74
N GLY A 185 -28.80 16.31 11.23
CA GLY A 185 -29.37 14.99 11.49
C GLY A 185 -29.36 14.61 12.97
N SER A 186 -28.28 14.92 13.69
CA SER A 186 -28.19 14.66 15.13
C SER A 186 -29.07 15.56 15.97
N MET A 187 -29.23 16.85 15.60
CA MET A 187 -30.16 17.75 16.27
C MET A 187 -31.60 17.27 16.12
N LEU A 188 -32.03 16.88 14.92
CA LEU A 188 -33.35 16.32 14.69
C LEU A 188 -33.59 15.05 15.52
N GLN A 189 -32.57 14.24 15.72
CA GLN A 189 -32.64 13.01 16.49
C GLN A 189 -32.85 13.28 18.00
N LEU A 190 -32.33 14.39 18.52
CA LEU A 190 -32.51 14.79 19.91
C LEU A 190 -33.95 15.28 20.19
N VAL A 191 -34.63 15.87 19.19
CA VAL A 191 -35.98 16.40 19.35
C VAL A 191 -37.05 15.28 19.47
N LEU A 192 -36.84 14.13 18.78
CA LEU A 192 -37.81 13.02 18.77
C LEU A 192 -38.16 12.48 20.16
N PRO A 193 -37.22 12.18 21.09
CA PRO A 193 -37.57 11.69 22.41
C PRO A 193 -38.35 12.73 23.26
N PHE A 194 -38.06 14.03 23.10
CA PHE A 194 -38.81 15.09 23.79
C PHE A 194 -40.25 15.18 23.30
N LEU A 195 -40.49 15.01 21.99
CA LEU A 195 -41.85 14.96 21.44
C LEU A 195 -42.62 13.73 21.94
N THR A 196 -41.93 12.58 22.02
CA THR A 196 -42.56 11.36 22.57
C THR A 196 -42.91 11.51 24.03
N GLN A 197 -42.03 12.11 24.83
CA GLN A 197 -42.28 12.39 26.22
C GLN A 197 -43.48 13.37 26.39
N SER A 198 -43.59 14.41 25.54
CA SER A 198 -44.73 15.36 25.57
C SER A 198 -46.09 14.68 25.28
N ILE A 199 -46.11 13.63 24.43
CA ILE A 199 -47.34 12.85 24.22
C ILE A 199 -47.79 12.19 25.53
N VAL A 200 -46.87 11.63 26.30
CA VAL A 200 -47.16 10.94 27.55
C VAL A 200 -47.54 11.92 28.62
N ASP A 201 -46.77 12.98 28.83
CA ASP A 201 -46.91 13.92 29.95
C ASP A 201 -48.12 14.85 29.80
N VAL A 202 -48.41 15.29 28.57
CA VAL A 202 -49.50 16.26 28.32
C VAL A 202 -50.70 15.61 27.61
N GLY A 203 -50.43 14.84 26.52
CA GLY A 203 -51.49 14.26 25.71
C GLY A 203 -52.33 13.22 26.45
N ILE A 204 -51.66 12.24 27.08
CA ILE A 204 -52.34 11.15 27.78
C ILE A 204 -52.94 11.65 29.12
N LYS A 205 -52.17 12.45 29.86
CA LYS A 205 -52.60 12.95 31.17
C LYS A 205 -53.81 13.87 31.09
N ASN A 206 -53.91 14.70 30.05
CA ASN A 206 -55.02 15.62 29.84
C ASN A 206 -56.14 15.06 28.94
N GLN A 207 -55.97 13.81 28.42
CA GLN A 207 -56.91 13.16 27.48
C GLN A 207 -57.19 14.00 26.22
N ASP A 208 -56.24 14.83 25.80
CA ASP A 208 -56.38 15.70 24.62
C ASP A 208 -55.91 14.96 23.34
N ILE A 209 -56.86 14.37 22.65
CA ILE A 209 -56.64 13.61 21.41
C ILE A 209 -56.12 14.52 20.30
N GLY A 210 -56.57 15.80 20.26
CA GLY A 210 -56.12 16.76 19.25
C GLY A 210 -54.63 17.07 19.37
N PHE A 211 -54.13 17.25 20.59
CA PHE A 211 -52.72 17.46 20.86
C PHE A 211 -51.84 16.24 20.48
N ILE A 212 -52.34 15.03 20.76
CA ILE A 212 -51.65 13.79 20.39
C ILE A 212 -51.52 13.70 18.86
N TRP A 213 -52.58 13.96 18.10
CA TRP A 213 -52.54 13.97 16.63
C TRP A 213 -51.56 14.98 16.07
N LEU A 214 -51.51 16.18 16.64
CA LEU A 214 -50.62 17.25 16.22
C LEU A 214 -49.13 16.85 16.39
N ILE A 215 -48.79 16.23 17.53
CA ILE A 215 -47.41 15.78 17.78
C ILE A 215 -47.06 14.58 16.88
N LEU A 216 -47.96 13.62 16.66
CA LEU A 216 -47.72 12.51 15.72
C LEU A 216 -47.47 13.00 14.31
N LEU A 217 -48.22 14.00 13.85
CA LEU A 217 -48.01 14.63 12.54
C LEU A 217 -46.62 15.32 12.46
N GLY A 218 -46.24 16.01 13.54
CA GLY A 218 -44.91 16.61 13.68
C GLY A 218 -43.78 15.56 13.64
N GLN A 219 -43.93 14.44 14.35
CA GLN A 219 -42.95 13.33 14.32
C GLN A 219 -42.83 12.69 12.93
N LEU A 220 -43.98 12.53 12.24
CA LEU A 220 -44.01 11.98 10.88
C LEU A 220 -43.25 12.90 9.91
N MET A 221 -43.50 14.22 9.97
CA MET A 221 -42.82 15.23 9.18
C MET A 221 -41.27 15.22 9.44
N LEU A 222 -40.89 15.17 10.72
CA LEU A 222 -39.47 15.10 11.11
C LEU A 222 -38.78 13.81 10.59
N THR A 223 -39.47 12.68 10.66
CA THR A 223 -38.97 11.38 10.19
C THR A 223 -38.78 11.38 8.66
N VAL A 224 -39.75 11.92 7.93
CA VAL A 224 -39.67 12.06 6.47
C VAL A 224 -38.51 13.00 6.09
N SER A 225 -38.42 14.17 6.74
CA SER A 225 -37.33 15.12 6.49
C SER A 225 -35.94 14.49 6.72
N ARG A 226 -35.81 13.73 7.79
CA ARG A 226 -34.56 12.98 8.07
C ARG A 226 -34.24 11.96 6.99
N THR A 227 -35.23 11.18 6.56
CA THR A 227 -35.06 10.18 5.53
C THR A 227 -34.60 10.81 4.20
N VAL A 228 -35.18 11.97 3.83
CA VAL A 228 -34.78 12.72 2.64
C VAL A 228 -33.34 13.23 2.74
N ILE A 229 -32.93 13.77 3.91
CA ILE A 229 -31.57 14.22 4.15
C ILE A 229 -30.58 13.06 4.07
N ASP A 230 -30.89 11.91 4.69
CA ASP A 230 -30.05 10.71 4.65
C ASP A 230 -29.94 10.12 3.24
N PHE A 231 -31.03 10.18 2.47
CA PHE A 231 -31.02 9.76 1.06
C PHE A 231 -30.15 10.67 0.20
N ALA A 232 -30.31 11.99 0.30
CA ALA A 232 -29.50 12.97 -0.42
C ALA A 232 -28.00 12.83 -0.10
N ARG A 233 -27.67 12.53 1.18
CA ARG A 233 -26.29 12.30 1.62
C ARG A 233 -25.65 11.04 1.04
N ARG A 234 -26.45 10.00 0.77
CA ARG A 234 -25.95 8.75 0.17
C ARG A 234 -25.70 8.87 -1.35
N TRP A 235 -26.31 9.88 -1.97
CA TRP A 235 -26.18 10.14 -3.42
C TRP A 235 -25.06 11.12 -3.77
N CYS A 236 -24.52 11.86 -2.81
CA CYS A 236 -23.33 12.72 -2.96
C CYS A 236 -22.03 11.97 -2.57
#